data_74e666a744792954e96280f708b6e2f5
#
_entry.id   74e666a744792954e96280f708b6e2f5
#
_cell.length_a   1.000
_cell.length_b   1.000
_cell.length_c   1.000
_cell.angle_alpha   90.00
_cell.angle_beta   90.00
_cell.angle_gamma   90.00
#
_symmetry.space_group_name_H-M   'P 1'
#
loop_
_entity.id
_entity.type
_entity.pdbx_description
1 polymer ?
#
loop_
_entity_poly.entity_id
_entity_poly.type
_entity_poly.pdbx_seq_one_letter_code
_entity_poly.pdbx_strand_id
1 'polypeptide(L)'
;MPKLLLVDDEDQFRTSLTQRLEMRGYKTIALSDGREAVKIVRADPEVDVVILDRKMPGISGEEVLKEIKTYRPEIQVIFLTGHGSMTSAMQVGQLDAYTYLEKPCDFNRLVEVIESARADKDLVMQKHEIPNVEKGSFWKWLVGVHNHRPGIILLGLAILFGMVYMPTPPRMTELLNFKKTGNKKVDINIGYSAYPKMREMKEGKEGETIADYYARTAKLGKETLSAEGVKIEPIKPPQVARRAKTMLATLLIAALFWATGAVPVGITALTVGLIMYFGDILKPDDIAQAYAKDAVIFIFGVLSVAMAISKTGLDRRIGLLLLGTSTSLWKLMFIFLPLMSLACSFMSEHALVAFMMPVMMLVYATSTKAAGIRKDPALAVMLVLSMCFAANCGGPGSPAAGGRNAVMVGILSEYGVTISFLDWMKYGLPFVPVMAWVIAAYFFFTFRRKLKVKNLNVSEHVRAAAEKIGPMNRTEYITAAILILLITMWCFTSEEKGMGGPVLMAIVLLNIFKILRWKDISRIQWEVVALYASACAIGKGLASTGAALYMADTLVGTMPTFMKSGEGLAIASSLISGIITNFMSDGATVSAIGPITVPMAIISGTHPWMVGLATAFASSFAHALIIGTPNNAIA
;
A
#
# COMPACT_ATOMS: atom_id res chain seq x y z
N MET A 1 -36.58 0.29 1.41
CA MET A 1 -36.71 1.55 0.63
C MET A 1 -35.91 2.60 1.37
N PRO A 2 -35.06 3.38 0.70
CA PRO A 2 -34.26 4.42 1.36
C PRO A 2 -35.15 5.47 2.02
N LYS A 3 -34.77 5.89 3.22
CA LYS A 3 -35.50 6.89 4.01
C LYS A 3 -34.74 8.21 4.03
N LEU A 4 -35.33 9.24 3.45
CA LEU A 4 -34.75 10.56 3.31
C LEU A 4 -35.39 11.54 4.29
N LEU A 5 -34.61 12.47 4.81
CA LEU A 5 -35.09 13.62 5.56
C LEU A 5 -34.85 14.89 4.73
N LEU A 6 -35.93 15.54 4.31
CA LEU A 6 -35.89 16.80 3.57
C LEU A 6 -36.28 17.97 4.52
N VAL A 7 -35.38 18.93 4.65
CA VAL A 7 -35.53 20.07 5.53
C VAL A 7 -35.38 21.36 4.73
N ASP A 8 -36.47 22.10 4.61
CA ASP A 8 -36.54 23.31 3.78
C ASP A 8 -37.73 24.17 4.27
N ASP A 9 -37.55 25.46 4.47
CA ASP A 9 -38.58 26.35 4.96
C ASP A 9 -39.59 26.78 3.88
N GLU A 10 -39.23 26.60 2.60
CA GLU A 10 -40.07 26.94 1.46
C GLU A 10 -41.12 25.85 1.16
N ASP A 11 -42.37 26.05 1.56
CA ASP A 11 -43.45 25.06 1.47
C ASP A 11 -43.69 24.50 0.07
N GLN A 12 -43.68 25.34 -0.96
CA GLN A 12 -43.92 24.92 -2.35
C GLN A 12 -42.79 24.02 -2.86
N PHE A 13 -41.55 24.41 -2.60
CA PHE A 13 -40.39 23.64 -2.98
C PHE A 13 -40.33 22.31 -2.25
N ARG A 14 -40.54 22.33 -0.91
CA ARG A 14 -40.53 21.13 -0.06
C ARG A 14 -41.58 20.12 -0.52
N THR A 15 -42.82 20.56 -0.74
CA THR A 15 -43.94 19.70 -1.17
C THR A 15 -43.68 19.09 -2.55
N SER A 16 -43.25 19.90 -3.52
CA SER A 16 -42.97 19.46 -4.88
C SER A 16 -41.81 18.43 -4.90
N LEU A 17 -40.74 18.71 -4.15
CA LEU A 17 -39.59 17.80 -4.12
C LEU A 17 -39.91 16.48 -3.43
N THR A 18 -40.69 16.53 -2.32
CA THR A 18 -41.16 15.33 -1.62
C THR A 18 -41.97 14.43 -2.53
N GLN A 19 -42.94 14.96 -3.25
CA GLN A 19 -43.75 14.16 -4.20
C GLN A 19 -42.90 13.49 -5.28
N ARG A 20 -41.91 14.21 -5.84
CA ARG A 20 -41.01 13.67 -6.85
C ARG A 20 -40.10 12.58 -6.33
N LEU A 21 -39.61 12.68 -5.08
CA LEU A 21 -38.80 11.67 -4.42
C LEU A 21 -39.62 10.43 -4.10
N GLU A 22 -40.86 10.59 -3.60
CA GLU A 22 -41.76 9.49 -3.34
C GLU A 22 -42.15 8.71 -4.61
N MET A 23 -42.40 9.42 -5.73
CA MET A 23 -42.62 8.78 -7.03
C MET A 23 -41.43 7.93 -7.52
N ARG A 24 -40.22 8.23 -7.05
CA ARG A 24 -39.01 7.43 -7.33
C ARG A 24 -38.78 6.29 -6.32
N GLY A 25 -39.68 6.14 -5.33
CA GLY A 25 -39.63 5.04 -4.35
C GLY A 25 -38.85 5.37 -3.08
N TYR A 26 -38.55 6.63 -2.79
CA TYR A 26 -37.95 7.03 -1.52
C TYR A 26 -39.04 7.28 -0.46
N LYS A 27 -38.81 6.85 0.78
CA LYS A 27 -39.62 7.29 1.93
C LYS A 27 -39.08 8.65 2.38
N THR A 28 -39.84 9.71 2.19
CA THR A 28 -39.39 11.08 2.49
C THR A 28 -40.12 11.66 3.68
N ILE A 29 -39.39 12.07 4.72
CA ILE A 29 -39.88 12.90 5.82
C ILE A 29 -39.56 14.35 5.48
N ALA A 30 -40.57 15.19 5.38
CA ALA A 30 -40.43 16.61 5.02
C ALA A 30 -40.69 17.50 6.24
N LEU A 31 -39.74 18.39 6.54
CA LEU A 31 -39.77 19.29 7.70
C LEU A 31 -39.48 20.73 7.26
N SER A 32 -40.04 21.70 7.96
CA SER A 32 -39.77 23.12 7.78
C SER A 32 -38.78 23.70 8.81
N ASP A 33 -38.46 22.95 9.88
CA ASP A 33 -37.61 23.39 10.98
C ASP A 33 -36.43 22.45 11.18
N GLY A 34 -35.22 23.00 11.18
CA GLY A 34 -33.99 22.26 11.40
C GLY A 34 -33.85 21.63 12.79
N ARG A 35 -34.50 22.19 13.80
CA ARG A 35 -34.51 21.62 15.17
C ARG A 35 -35.29 20.31 15.24
N GLU A 36 -36.38 20.20 14.48
CA GLU A 36 -37.12 18.95 14.35
C GLU A 36 -36.31 17.89 13.61
N ALA A 37 -35.53 18.29 12.60
CA ALA A 37 -34.66 17.41 11.88
C ALA A 37 -33.63 16.71 12.79
N VAL A 38 -33.00 17.45 13.70
CA VAL A 38 -32.08 16.88 14.68
C VAL A 38 -32.76 15.86 15.59
N LYS A 39 -34.01 16.17 16.07
CA LYS A 39 -34.79 15.24 16.91
C LYS A 39 -35.11 13.94 16.17
N ILE A 40 -35.52 14.04 14.90
CA ILE A 40 -35.86 12.86 14.09
C ILE A 40 -34.62 12.02 13.83
N VAL A 41 -33.49 12.64 13.46
CA VAL A 41 -32.22 11.91 13.22
C VAL A 41 -31.74 11.17 14.48
N ARG A 42 -32.02 11.72 15.68
CA ARG A 42 -31.71 11.04 16.95
C ARG A 42 -32.64 9.87 17.25
N ALA A 43 -33.94 10.02 16.94
CA ALA A 43 -34.97 9.05 17.29
C ALA A 43 -35.14 7.93 16.27
N ASP A 44 -34.81 8.18 15.01
CA ASP A 44 -35.05 7.28 13.90
C ASP A 44 -33.73 6.80 13.25
N PRO A 45 -33.29 5.56 13.55
CA PRO A 45 -32.06 4.98 13.00
C PRO A 45 -32.16 4.67 11.51
N GLU A 46 -33.37 4.63 10.93
CA GLU A 46 -33.56 4.28 9.52
C GLU A 46 -33.29 5.42 8.54
N VAL A 47 -33.06 6.66 9.00
CA VAL A 47 -32.72 7.79 8.14
C VAL A 47 -31.39 7.52 7.42
N ASP A 48 -31.43 7.56 6.09
CA ASP A 48 -30.27 7.27 5.24
C ASP A 48 -29.49 8.52 4.85
N VAL A 49 -30.19 9.55 4.36
CA VAL A 49 -29.60 10.79 3.87
C VAL A 49 -30.46 11.97 4.29
N VAL A 50 -29.82 13.08 4.64
CA VAL A 50 -30.49 14.35 4.94
C VAL A 50 -30.24 15.34 3.79
N ILE A 51 -31.32 15.89 3.26
CA ILE A 51 -31.31 16.98 2.28
C ILE A 51 -31.71 18.24 3.05
N LEU A 52 -30.85 19.24 3.10
CA LEU A 52 -30.96 20.35 4.03
C LEU A 52 -30.82 21.69 3.30
N ASP A 53 -31.77 22.59 3.49
CA ASP A 53 -31.55 23.98 3.06
C ASP A 53 -30.51 24.64 3.97
N ARG A 54 -29.68 25.46 3.37
CA ARG A 54 -28.64 26.20 4.07
C ARG A 54 -29.17 27.36 4.88
N LYS A 55 -30.16 28.09 4.35
CA LYS A 55 -30.72 29.29 4.97
C LYS A 55 -32.14 29.04 5.41
N MET A 56 -32.34 28.79 6.68
CA MET A 56 -33.67 28.61 7.29
C MET A 56 -33.87 29.59 8.46
N PRO A 57 -35.07 30.03 8.73
CA PRO A 57 -35.38 30.82 9.93
C PRO A 57 -35.09 30.04 11.21
N GLY A 58 -34.50 30.68 12.19
CA GLY A 58 -34.30 30.14 13.53
C GLY A 58 -32.97 29.43 13.75
N ILE A 59 -32.68 28.34 13.05
CA ILE A 59 -31.42 27.60 13.12
C ILE A 59 -30.84 27.45 11.70
N SER A 60 -29.57 27.77 11.54
CA SER A 60 -28.94 27.65 10.23
C SER A 60 -28.71 26.18 9.85
N GLY A 61 -28.75 25.85 8.54
CA GLY A 61 -28.44 24.49 8.09
C GLY A 61 -27.04 24.02 8.50
N GLU A 62 -26.09 24.93 8.66
CA GLU A 62 -24.74 24.63 9.14
C GLU A 62 -24.71 24.18 10.60
N GLU A 63 -25.54 24.78 11.45
CA GLU A 63 -25.71 24.36 12.85
C GLU A 63 -26.43 23.01 12.95
N VAL A 64 -27.47 22.79 12.12
CA VAL A 64 -28.14 21.49 11.99
C VAL A 64 -27.18 20.39 11.57
N LEU A 65 -26.34 20.64 10.56
CA LEU A 65 -25.31 19.70 10.13
C LEU A 65 -24.35 19.34 11.28
N LYS A 66 -23.85 20.35 12.01
CA LYS A 66 -22.93 20.14 13.13
C LYS A 66 -23.55 19.29 14.23
N GLU A 67 -24.82 19.54 14.56
CA GLU A 67 -25.51 18.71 15.52
C GLU A 67 -25.76 17.28 15.01
N ILE A 68 -26.20 17.11 13.78
CA ILE A 68 -26.38 15.77 13.18
C ILE A 68 -25.07 15.00 13.22
N LYS A 69 -23.97 15.58 12.77
CA LYS A 69 -22.66 14.94 12.75
C LYS A 69 -22.10 14.62 14.15
N THR A 70 -22.52 15.35 15.16
CA THR A 70 -22.14 15.06 16.56
C THR A 70 -22.80 13.78 17.09
N TYR A 71 -24.04 13.49 16.69
CA TYR A 71 -24.80 12.32 17.16
C TYR A 71 -24.76 11.13 16.20
N ARG A 72 -24.75 11.40 14.90
CA ARG A 72 -24.80 10.42 13.82
C ARG A 72 -23.77 10.80 12.71
N PRO A 73 -22.47 10.64 12.97
CA PRO A 73 -21.41 11.03 12.03
C PRO A 73 -21.48 10.29 10.68
N GLU A 74 -22.10 9.11 10.65
CA GLU A 74 -22.28 8.30 9.44
C GLU A 74 -23.31 8.88 8.47
N ILE A 75 -24.31 9.66 8.93
CA ILE A 75 -25.34 10.22 8.06
C ILE A 75 -24.74 11.26 7.12
N GLN A 76 -25.00 11.10 5.84
CA GLN A 76 -24.58 12.04 4.83
C GLN A 76 -25.61 13.16 4.64
N VAL A 77 -25.12 14.41 4.60
CA VAL A 77 -25.95 15.60 4.47
C VAL A 77 -25.66 16.31 3.17
N ILE A 78 -26.69 16.49 2.34
CA ILE A 78 -26.66 17.20 1.06
C ILE A 78 -27.28 18.58 1.27
N PHE A 79 -26.53 19.65 1.02
CA PHE A 79 -27.06 21.00 1.06
C PHE A 79 -27.74 21.40 -0.24
N LEU A 80 -28.92 22.02 -0.13
CA LEU A 80 -29.53 22.80 -1.21
C LEU A 80 -29.31 24.29 -0.95
N THR A 81 -28.81 25.04 -1.93
CA THR A 81 -28.46 26.46 -1.76
C THR A 81 -29.06 27.31 -2.90
N GLY A 82 -29.58 28.52 -2.56
CA GLY A 82 -30.04 29.48 -3.58
C GLY A 82 -28.88 30.18 -4.33
N HIS A 83 -29.19 30.84 -5.44
CA HIS A 83 -28.24 31.55 -6.32
C HIS A 83 -27.35 32.55 -5.54
N GLY A 84 -26.04 32.53 -5.81
CA GLY A 84 -25.05 33.50 -5.31
C GLY A 84 -24.24 33.09 -4.08
N SER A 85 -24.43 31.88 -3.53
CA SER A 85 -23.72 31.43 -2.32
C SER A 85 -22.56 30.46 -2.55
N MET A 86 -22.25 30.11 -3.79
CA MET A 86 -21.19 29.15 -4.15
C MET A 86 -19.78 29.63 -3.80
N THR A 87 -19.54 30.95 -3.87
CA THR A 87 -18.23 31.55 -3.47
C THR A 87 -18.01 31.49 -1.95
N SER A 88 -19.08 31.52 -1.15
CA SER A 88 -19.02 31.33 0.31
C SER A 88 -18.92 29.86 0.71
N ALA A 89 -19.45 28.93 -0.09
CA ALA A 89 -19.35 27.49 0.14
C ALA A 89 -17.91 26.96 -0.02
N MET A 90 -17.08 27.58 -0.86
CA MET A 90 -15.64 27.27 -0.97
C MET A 90 -14.84 27.72 0.29
N GLN A 91 -15.29 28.72 1.02
CA GLN A 91 -14.70 29.11 2.30
C GLN A 91 -15.12 28.22 3.47
N VAL A 92 -16.23 27.49 3.36
CA VAL A 92 -16.78 26.59 4.37
C VAL A 92 -16.36 25.12 4.15
N GLY A 93 -15.28 24.85 3.46
CA GLY A 93 -14.64 23.52 3.36
C GLY A 93 -14.20 22.89 4.69
N GLN A 94 -14.68 23.42 5.82
CA GLN A 94 -14.50 22.88 7.18
C GLN A 94 -15.75 22.16 7.73
N LEU A 95 -16.90 22.24 7.03
CA LEU A 95 -18.11 21.55 7.46
C LEU A 95 -18.20 20.20 6.74
N ASP A 96 -18.45 19.15 7.48
CA ASP A 96 -18.48 17.74 7.07
C ASP A 96 -19.74 17.37 6.27
N ALA A 97 -20.14 18.24 5.31
CA ALA A 97 -21.24 17.99 4.39
C ALA A 97 -20.80 17.13 3.21
N TYR A 98 -21.69 16.26 2.73
CA TYR A 98 -21.40 15.39 1.59
C TYR A 98 -21.19 16.18 0.31
N THR A 99 -22.13 17.07 -0.03
CA THR A 99 -22.04 17.96 -1.18
C THR A 99 -23.02 19.13 -1.10
N TYR A 100 -22.88 20.07 -2.03
CA TYR A 100 -23.77 21.23 -2.20
C TYR A 100 -24.38 21.20 -3.60
N LEU A 101 -25.69 21.39 -3.70
CA LEU A 101 -26.43 21.54 -4.96
C LEU A 101 -27.14 22.89 -4.99
N GLU A 102 -27.14 23.55 -6.15
CA GLU A 102 -27.76 24.86 -6.34
C GLU A 102 -29.24 24.73 -6.71
N LYS A 103 -30.11 25.50 -6.07
CA LYS A 103 -31.54 25.60 -6.42
C LYS A 103 -31.71 26.57 -7.61
N PRO A 104 -32.46 26.18 -8.68
CA PRO A 104 -33.12 24.90 -8.93
C PRO A 104 -32.14 23.83 -9.38
N CYS A 105 -32.10 22.68 -8.70
CA CYS A 105 -31.22 21.57 -9.08
C CYS A 105 -31.88 20.61 -10.09
N ASP A 106 -31.08 20.02 -10.96
CA ASP A 106 -31.52 18.90 -11.80
C ASP A 106 -31.91 17.71 -10.91
N PHE A 107 -33.13 17.22 -11.07
CA PHE A 107 -33.67 16.16 -10.25
C PHE A 107 -32.92 14.83 -10.43
N ASN A 108 -32.47 14.49 -11.65
CA ASN A 108 -31.72 13.26 -11.89
C ASN A 108 -30.34 13.34 -11.19
N ARG A 109 -29.70 14.52 -11.23
CA ARG A 109 -28.46 14.77 -10.51
C ARG A 109 -28.63 14.68 -8.99
N LEU A 110 -29.74 15.18 -8.45
CA LEU A 110 -30.05 15.02 -7.03
C LEU A 110 -30.19 13.54 -6.65
N VAL A 111 -30.89 12.74 -7.45
CA VAL A 111 -31.03 11.29 -7.26
C VAL A 111 -29.68 10.57 -7.30
N GLU A 112 -28.82 10.87 -8.27
CA GLU A 112 -27.44 10.31 -8.32
C GLU A 112 -26.64 10.62 -7.06
N VAL A 113 -26.73 11.86 -6.58
CA VAL A 113 -26.04 12.30 -5.35
C VAL A 113 -26.61 11.61 -4.11
N ILE A 114 -27.94 11.42 -4.02
CA ILE A 114 -28.57 10.67 -2.92
C ILE A 114 -28.09 9.22 -2.88
N GLU A 115 -28.04 8.53 -4.01
CA GLU A 115 -27.56 7.14 -4.08
C GLU A 115 -26.08 7.04 -3.72
N SER A 116 -25.26 7.97 -4.18
CA SER A 116 -23.83 8.03 -3.81
C SER A 116 -23.64 8.32 -2.32
N ALA A 117 -24.37 9.25 -1.76
CA ALA A 117 -24.32 9.58 -0.33
C ALA A 117 -24.77 8.41 0.55
N ARG A 118 -25.77 7.65 0.10
CA ARG A 118 -26.21 6.43 0.76
C ARG A 118 -25.15 5.33 0.74
N ALA A 119 -24.53 5.10 -0.43
CA ALA A 119 -23.45 4.12 -0.56
C ALA A 119 -22.28 4.46 0.38
N ASP A 120 -21.94 5.75 0.52
CA ASP A 120 -20.90 6.20 1.43
C ASP A 120 -21.31 6.06 2.91
N LYS A 121 -22.61 6.28 3.27
CA LYS A 121 -23.11 5.95 4.60
C LYS A 121 -22.92 4.46 4.91
N ASP A 122 -23.31 3.58 3.99
CA ASP A 122 -23.18 2.13 4.15
C ASP A 122 -21.70 1.71 4.30
N LEU A 123 -20.78 2.34 3.58
CA LEU A 123 -19.34 2.17 3.73
C LEU A 123 -18.81 2.67 5.08
N VAL A 124 -19.32 3.80 5.58
CA VAL A 124 -18.96 4.36 6.90
C VAL A 124 -19.51 3.47 8.01
N MET A 125 -20.74 2.96 7.87
CA MET A 125 -21.35 2.01 8.81
C MET A 125 -20.56 0.70 8.85
N GLN A 126 -20.16 0.13 7.71
CA GLN A 126 -19.30 -1.04 7.65
C GLN A 126 -17.93 -0.81 8.31
N LYS A 127 -17.40 0.42 8.26
CA LYS A 127 -16.15 0.78 8.95
C LYS A 127 -16.33 1.02 10.46
N HIS A 128 -17.52 1.35 10.94
CA HIS A 128 -17.81 1.67 12.35
C HIS A 128 -18.60 0.57 13.08
N GLU A 129 -19.06 -0.47 12.39
CA GLU A 129 -19.51 -1.67 13.08
C GLU A 129 -18.31 -2.32 13.77
N ILE A 130 -18.04 -1.88 15.01
CA ILE A 130 -17.61 -2.84 16.03
C ILE A 130 -18.72 -3.89 16.01
N PRO A 131 -18.48 -5.14 15.59
CA PRO A 131 -19.54 -6.12 15.55
C PRO A 131 -20.14 -6.14 16.95
N ASN A 132 -21.41 -5.76 17.07
CA ASN A 132 -22.19 -6.07 18.26
C ASN A 132 -22.04 -7.59 18.40
N VAL A 133 -21.25 -8.02 19.37
CA VAL A 133 -21.02 -9.43 19.63
C VAL A 133 -22.39 -9.92 20.12
N GLU A 134 -23.28 -10.24 19.16
CA GLU A 134 -24.36 -11.15 19.47
C GLU A 134 -23.74 -12.24 20.31
N LYS A 135 -24.42 -12.67 21.39
CA LYS A 135 -24.01 -13.82 22.22
C LYS A 135 -23.89 -15.06 21.33
N GLY A 136 -22.95 -15.00 20.40
CA GLY A 136 -22.67 -15.99 19.36
C GLY A 136 -21.71 -17.03 19.93
N SER A 137 -21.82 -18.24 19.46
CA SER A 137 -20.96 -19.37 19.76
C SER A 137 -19.49 -18.93 19.88
N PHE A 138 -18.77 -19.41 20.91
CA PHE A 138 -17.30 -19.21 21.09
C PHE A 138 -16.52 -19.40 19.78
N TRP A 139 -16.94 -20.33 18.94
CA TRP A 139 -16.32 -20.59 17.63
C TRP A 139 -16.50 -19.42 16.64
N LYS A 140 -17.65 -18.75 16.62
CA LYS A 140 -17.85 -17.55 15.78
C LYS A 140 -16.96 -16.40 16.25
N TRP A 141 -16.83 -16.20 17.56
CA TRP A 141 -15.90 -15.21 18.11
C TRP A 141 -14.45 -15.54 17.77
N LEU A 142 -14.03 -16.82 17.87
CA LEU A 142 -12.68 -17.24 17.57
C LEU A 142 -12.28 -17.01 16.10
N VAL A 143 -13.20 -17.28 15.16
CA VAL A 143 -12.99 -17.03 13.72
C VAL A 143 -12.93 -15.54 13.45
N GLY A 144 -13.77 -14.74 14.10
CA GLY A 144 -13.82 -13.29 13.98
C GLY A 144 -14.17 -12.79 12.57
N VAL A 145 -13.88 -11.53 12.33
CA VAL A 145 -14.06 -10.83 11.03
C VAL A 145 -12.74 -10.23 10.57
N HIS A 146 -12.66 -9.77 9.33
CA HIS A 146 -11.47 -9.09 8.80
C HIS A 146 -11.07 -7.94 9.73
N ASN A 147 -9.77 -7.80 10.00
CA ASN A 147 -9.16 -6.88 10.97
C ASN A 147 -9.49 -7.14 12.46
N HIS A 148 -10.21 -8.22 12.78
CA HIS A 148 -10.45 -8.65 14.15
C HIS A 148 -10.69 -10.16 14.22
N ARG A 149 -9.61 -10.96 14.23
CA ARG A 149 -9.63 -12.44 14.28
C ARG A 149 -8.96 -12.96 15.55
N PRO A 150 -9.68 -13.05 16.69
CA PRO A 150 -9.10 -13.42 17.98
C PRO A 150 -8.35 -14.74 17.97
N GLY A 151 -8.85 -15.75 17.25
CA GLY A 151 -8.19 -17.05 17.16
C GLY A 151 -6.79 -16.97 16.53
N ILE A 152 -6.64 -16.15 15.48
CA ILE A 152 -5.34 -15.95 14.83
C ILE A 152 -4.42 -15.10 15.72
N ILE A 153 -4.95 -14.13 16.45
CA ILE A 153 -4.19 -13.33 17.43
C ILE A 153 -3.66 -14.26 18.55
N LEU A 154 -4.50 -15.14 19.08
CA LEU A 154 -4.10 -16.14 20.07
C LEU A 154 -3.04 -17.11 19.53
N LEU A 155 -3.18 -17.54 18.26
CA LEU A 155 -2.16 -18.34 17.58
C LEU A 155 -0.83 -17.58 17.49
N GLY A 156 -0.85 -16.29 17.16
CA GLY A 156 0.33 -15.43 17.13
C GLY A 156 1.01 -15.36 18.49
N LEU A 157 0.25 -15.20 19.57
CA LEU A 157 0.78 -15.23 20.94
C LEU A 157 1.37 -16.60 21.27
N ALA A 158 0.69 -17.70 20.89
CA ALA A 158 1.20 -19.05 21.09
C ALA A 158 2.53 -19.29 20.34
N ILE A 159 2.66 -18.76 19.10
CA ILE A 159 3.93 -18.79 18.35
C ILE A 159 5.02 -18.03 19.11
N LEU A 160 4.72 -16.81 19.61
CA LEU A 160 5.69 -16.01 20.36
C LEU A 160 6.20 -16.75 21.59
N PHE A 161 5.30 -17.17 22.47
CA PHE A 161 5.66 -17.86 23.70
C PHE A 161 6.31 -19.22 23.41
N GLY A 162 5.75 -19.99 22.46
CA GLY A 162 6.32 -21.29 22.07
C GLY A 162 7.77 -21.16 21.60
N MET A 163 8.06 -20.22 20.69
CA MET A 163 9.42 -20.02 20.17
C MET A 163 10.37 -19.43 21.20
N VAL A 164 9.94 -18.52 22.06
CA VAL A 164 10.78 -17.92 23.09
C VAL A 164 11.20 -18.96 24.14
N TYR A 165 10.28 -19.82 24.58
CA TYR A 165 10.52 -20.81 25.64
C TYR A 165 11.02 -22.16 25.12
N MET A 166 10.90 -22.49 23.83
CA MET A 166 11.45 -23.74 23.29
C MET A 166 12.97 -23.81 23.49
N PRO A 167 13.54 -25.02 23.66
CA PRO A 167 14.98 -25.21 23.67
C PRO A 167 15.64 -24.61 22.43
N THR A 168 16.82 -24.02 22.59
CA THR A 168 17.56 -23.47 21.45
C THR A 168 18.08 -24.60 20.58
N PRO A 169 17.76 -24.64 19.28
CA PRO A 169 18.29 -25.65 18.39
C PRO A 169 19.83 -25.60 18.34
N PRO A 170 20.53 -26.74 18.49
CA PRO A 170 22.00 -26.76 18.46
C PRO A 170 22.57 -26.07 17.19
N ARG A 171 21.97 -26.33 16.03
CA ARG A 171 22.37 -25.74 14.77
C ARG A 171 22.26 -24.20 14.74
N MET A 172 21.32 -23.62 15.49
CA MET A 172 21.24 -22.17 15.63
C MET A 172 22.48 -21.62 16.34
N THR A 173 22.96 -22.29 17.37
CA THR A 173 24.17 -21.88 18.10
C THR A 173 25.42 -22.03 17.22
N GLU A 174 25.52 -23.12 16.45
CA GLU A 174 26.64 -23.35 15.52
C GLU A 174 26.71 -22.33 14.39
N LEU A 175 25.54 -21.95 13.83
CA LEU A 175 25.45 -21.00 12.71
C LEU A 175 25.68 -19.55 13.11
N LEU A 176 25.56 -19.22 14.40
CA LEU A 176 25.93 -17.89 14.91
C LEU A 176 27.45 -17.74 15.07
N ASN A 177 28.26 -18.69 14.56
CA ASN A 177 29.71 -18.56 14.46
C ASN A 177 30.07 -17.56 13.33
N PHE A 178 31.25 -16.97 13.46
CA PHE A 178 31.77 -16.07 12.45
C PHE A 178 32.09 -16.81 11.15
N LYS A 179 31.57 -16.30 10.03
CA LYS A 179 31.85 -16.79 8.66
C LYS A 179 32.38 -15.65 7.80
N LYS A 180 33.46 -15.88 7.09
CA LYS A 180 34.01 -14.93 6.11
C LYS A 180 33.35 -15.12 4.75
N THR A 181 32.80 -14.03 4.19
CA THR A 181 32.20 -14.01 2.85
C THR A 181 33.07 -13.25 1.83
N GLY A 182 34.20 -12.69 2.24
CA GLY A 182 35.06 -11.83 1.45
C GLY A 182 34.62 -10.35 1.44
N ASN A 183 33.47 -10.04 2.03
CA ASN A 183 33.00 -8.66 2.23
C ASN A 183 33.03 -8.33 3.72
N LYS A 184 34.03 -7.56 4.15
CA LYS A 184 34.28 -7.22 5.56
C LYS A 184 33.04 -6.71 6.30
N LYS A 185 32.21 -5.87 5.66
CA LYS A 185 31.01 -5.31 6.26
C LYS A 185 29.93 -6.39 6.48
N VAL A 186 29.79 -7.31 5.54
CA VAL A 186 28.85 -8.44 5.61
C VAL A 186 29.35 -9.49 6.61
N ASP A 187 30.65 -9.80 6.61
CA ASP A 187 31.27 -10.74 7.55
C ASP A 187 31.03 -10.32 8.99
N ILE A 188 31.19 -9.03 9.30
CA ILE A 188 30.88 -8.46 10.60
C ILE A 188 29.40 -8.68 10.97
N ASN A 189 28.50 -8.47 10.03
CA ASN A 189 27.06 -8.62 10.27
C ASN A 189 26.64 -10.08 10.48
N ILE A 190 27.26 -11.04 9.80
CA ILE A 190 26.91 -12.45 9.92
C ILE A 190 27.41 -13.05 11.24
N GLY A 191 28.70 -12.94 11.54
CA GLY A 191 29.28 -13.58 12.72
C GLY A 191 29.00 -12.87 14.03
N TYR A 192 29.01 -11.54 14.01
CA TYR A 192 28.96 -10.69 15.20
C TYR A 192 27.70 -9.84 15.34
N SER A 193 26.74 -9.98 14.44
CA SER A 193 25.49 -9.22 14.51
C SER A 193 24.74 -9.36 15.82
N ALA A 194 24.88 -10.52 16.46
CA ALA A 194 24.31 -10.79 17.77
C ALA A 194 25.00 -10.03 18.93
N TYR A 195 26.18 -9.47 18.70
CA TYR A 195 26.98 -8.72 19.69
C TYR A 195 27.29 -7.30 19.19
N PRO A 196 26.29 -6.44 18.94
CA PRO A 196 26.49 -5.19 18.24
C PRO A 196 27.48 -4.22 18.93
N LYS A 197 27.55 -4.22 20.27
CA LYS A 197 28.50 -3.39 21.02
C LYS A 197 29.95 -3.89 20.95
N MET A 198 30.14 -5.19 20.85
CA MET A 198 31.48 -5.80 20.82
C MET A 198 32.05 -5.83 19.41
N ARG A 199 31.19 -5.78 18.41
CA ARG A 199 31.57 -5.70 17.00
C ARG A 199 32.38 -4.43 16.66
N GLU A 200 32.07 -3.33 17.31
CA GLU A 200 32.81 -2.06 17.14
C GLU A 200 34.23 -2.12 17.67
N MET A 201 34.49 -3.04 18.60
CA MET A 201 35.77 -3.17 19.28
C MET A 201 36.76 -4.10 18.56
N LYS A 202 36.32 -5.26 18.03
CA LYS A 202 37.19 -6.24 17.34
C LYS A 202 36.44 -7.15 16.40
N GLU A 203 37.12 -7.55 15.30
CA GLU A 203 36.68 -8.60 14.37
C GLU A 203 36.81 -9.98 14.99
N GLY A 204 35.93 -10.89 14.61
CA GLY A 204 36.01 -12.28 15.02
C GLY A 204 37.05 -13.10 14.27
N LYS A 205 37.31 -14.25 14.82
CA LYS A 205 38.17 -15.26 14.23
C LYS A 205 37.31 -16.27 13.48
N GLU A 206 37.76 -16.69 12.28
CA GLU A 206 37.07 -17.75 11.55
C GLU A 206 36.95 -19.03 12.37
N GLY A 207 35.74 -19.61 12.38
CA GLY A 207 35.46 -20.82 13.17
C GLY A 207 35.24 -20.59 14.67
N GLU A 208 35.33 -19.34 15.15
CA GLU A 208 35.06 -19.00 16.55
C GLU A 208 33.59 -19.20 16.89
N THR A 209 33.27 -19.89 17.98
CA THR A 209 31.89 -20.05 18.46
C THR A 209 31.39 -18.79 19.16
N ILE A 210 30.07 -18.65 19.31
CA ILE A 210 29.45 -17.56 20.09
C ILE A 210 30.02 -17.61 21.54
N ALA A 211 30.16 -18.78 22.12
CA ALA A 211 30.69 -18.96 23.48
C ALA A 211 32.15 -18.53 23.57
N ASP A 212 33.00 -18.93 22.61
CA ASP A 212 34.41 -18.57 22.57
C ASP A 212 34.59 -17.07 22.33
N TYR A 213 33.83 -16.49 21.40
CA TYR A 213 33.84 -15.04 21.16
C TYR A 213 33.45 -14.28 22.43
N TYR A 214 32.36 -14.69 23.08
CA TYR A 214 31.91 -14.10 24.34
C TYR A 214 32.99 -14.22 25.44
N ALA A 215 33.57 -15.40 25.62
CA ALA A 215 34.61 -15.61 26.63
C ALA A 215 35.86 -14.74 26.39
N ARG A 216 36.29 -14.62 25.13
CA ARG A 216 37.46 -13.82 24.74
C ARG A 216 37.19 -12.31 24.89
N THR A 217 36.06 -11.84 24.36
CA THR A 217 35.73 -10.40 24.31
C THR A 217 35.27 -9.88 25.68
N ALA A 218 34.67 -10.72 26.52
CA ALA A 218 34.30 -10.33 27.88
C ALA A 218 35.52 -9.97 28.74
N LYS A 219 36.66 -10.68 28.57
CA LYS A 219 37.92 -10.35 29.22
C LYS A 219 38.51 -9.03 28.71
N LEU A 220 38.59 -8.87 27.39
CA LEU A 220 39.13 -7.67 26.73
C LEU A 220 38.26 -6.44 27.03
N GLY A 221 36.94 -6.60 27.01
CA GLY A 221 36.00 -5.52 27.27
C GLY A 221 36.09 -4.94 28.67
N LYS A 222 36.35 -5.78 29.67
CA LYS A 222 36.57 -5.32 31.05
C LYS A 222 37.84 -4.49 31.21
N GLU A 223 38.93 -4.88 30.54
CA GLU A 223 40.22 -4.19 30.61
C GLU A 223 40.22 -2.86 29.84
N THR A 224 39.64 -2.83 28.65
CA THR A 224 39.64 -1.63 27.77
C THR A 224 38.61 -0.59 28.25
N LEU A 225 37.48 -1.03 28.77
CA LEU A 225 36.38 -0.12 29.17
C LEU A 225 36.50 0.37 30.60
N SER A 226 37.19 -0.35 31.48
CA SER A 226 37.58 0.18 32.79
C SER A 226 38.58 1.33 32.64
N ALA A 227 39.39 1.36 31.59
CA ALA A 227 40.26 2.47 31.26
C ALA A 227 39.51 3.72 30.74
N GLU A 228 38.36 3.53 30.06
CA GLU A 228 37.51 4.59 29.53
C GLU A 228 36.30 4.93 30.43
N GLY A 229 36.13 4.28 31.57
CA GLY A 229 35.05 4.55 32.51
C GLY A 229 33.65 4.06 32.06
N VAL A 230 33.53 3.32 30.97
CA VAL A 230 32.28 2.84 30.40
C VAL A 230 31.99 1.40 30.85
N LYS A 231 30.94 1.19 31.64
CA LYS A 231 30.44 -0.15 31.99
C LYS A 231 29.61 -0.72 30.82
N ILE A 232 30.18 -1.61 30.04
CA ILE A 232 29.44 -2.43 29.05
C ILE A 232 29.35 -3.88 29.59
N GLU A 233 28.12 -4.35 29.80
CA GLU A 233 27.90 -5.78 30.07
C GLU A 233 27.78 -6.51 28.72
N PRO A 234 28.67 -7.51 28.47
CA PRO A 234 28.57 -8.31 27.24
C PRO A 234 27.31 -9.19 27.26
N ILE A 235 26.67 -9.31 26.10
CA ILE A 235 25.47 -10.15 25.94
C ILE A 235 25.86 -11.62 26.03
N LYS A 236 25.21 -12.38 26.92
CA LYS A 236 25.46 -13.81 27.10
C LYS A 236 24.90 -14.66 25.96
N PRO A 237 25.53 -15.79 25.56
CA PRO A 237 25.06 -16.65 24.49
C PRO A 237 23.57 -17.05 24.58
N PRO A 238 22.99 -17.39 25.72
CA PRO A 238 21.58 -17.69 25.87
C PRO A 238 20.66 -16.50 25.54
N GLN A 239 21.10 -15.28 25.86
CA GLN A 239 20.35 -14.06 25.53
C GLN A 239 20.38 -13.79 24.01
N VAL A 240 21.52 -14.05 23.36
CA VAL A 240 21.63 -13.93 21.89
C VAL A 240 20.67 -14.91 21.21
N ALA A 241 20.66 -16.17 21.61
CA ALA A 241 19.77 -17.19 21.05
C ALA A 241 18.29 -16.86 21.34
N ARG A 242 17.96 -16.34 22.52
CA ARG A 242 16.61 -15.88 22.85
C ARG A 242 16.16 -14.73 21.91
N ARG A 243 17.02 -13.73 21.69
CA ARG A 243 16.74 -12.61 20.76
C ARG A 243 16.50 -13.11 19.33
N ALA A 244 17.32 -14.04 18.84
CA ALA A 244 17.16 -14.65 17.53
C ALA A 244 15.80 -15.39 17.41
N LYS A 245 15.44 -16.21 18.40
CA LYS A 245 14.13 -16.89 18.43
C LYS A 245 12.96 -15.91 18.48
N THR A 246 13.08 -14.85 19.28
CA THR A 246 12.05 -13.81 19.36
C THR A 246 11.87 -13.11 18.01
N MET A 247 12.96 -12.80 17.29
CA MET A 247 12.86 -12.19 15.97
C MET A 247 12.26 -13.12 14.92
N LEU A 248 12.55 -14.42 14.97
CA LEU A 248 11.89 -15.42 14.11
C LEU A 248 10.39 -15.48 14.40
N ALA A 249 9.99 -15.49 15.67
CA ALA A 249 8.58 -15.42 16.06
C ALA A 249 7.93 -14.15 15.54
N THR A 250 8.61 -13.00 15.67
CA THR A 250 8.11 -11.70 15.20
C THR A 250 7.84 -11.71 13.69
N LEU A 251 8.77 -12.25 12.90
CA LEU A 251 8.59 -12.40 11.45
C LEU A 251 7.38 -13.29 11.12
N LEU A 252 7.25 -14.45 11.78
CA LEU A 252 6.14 -15.38 11.56
C LEU A 252 4.79 -14.76 11.93
N ILE A 253 4.73 -14.03 13.05
CA ILE A 253 3.52 -13.32 13.49
C ILE A 253 3.15 -12.23 12.51
N ALA A 254 4.12 -11.41 12.10
CA ALA A 254 3.88 -10.34 11.11
C ALA A 254 3.37 -10.91 9.79
N ALA A 255 4.01 -11.96 9.26
CA ALA A 255 3.59 -12.64 8.05
C ALA A 255 2.19 -13.25 8.18
N LEU A 256 1.89 -13.91 9.32
CA LEU A 256 0.57 -14.47 9.61
C LEU A 256 -0.52 -13.39 9.64
N PHE A 257 -0.26 -12.26 10.32
CA PHE A 257 -1.23 -11.18 10.44
C PHE A 257 -1.44 -10.45 9.11
N TRP A 258 -0.37 -10.22 8.33
CA TRP A 258 -0.48 -9.64 6.99
C TRP A 258 -1.24 -10.55 6.02
N ALA A 259 -0.98 -11.85 6.04
CA ALA A 259 -1.66 -12.81 5.17
C ALA A 259 -3.14 -13.01 5.52
N THR A 260 -3.48 -12.97 6.80
CA THR A 260 -4.82 -13.27 7.27
C THR A 260 -5.70 -12.04 7.48
N GLY A 261 -5.11 -10.83 7.58
CA GLY A 261 -5.83 -9.65 8.02
C GLY A 261 -6.41 -9.83 9.43
N ALA A 262 -5.67 -10.47 10.34
CA ALA A 262 -6.13 -10.71 11.69
C ALA A 262 -6.29 -9.42 12.50
N VAL A 263 -5.42 -8.46 12.21
CA VAL A 263 -5.47 -7.08 12.71
C VAL A 263 -5.11 -6.13 11.56
N PRO A 264 -5.45 -4.83 11.64
CA PRO A 264 -5.04 -3.85 10.64
C PRO A 264 -3.53 -3.86 10.42
N VAL A 265 -3.11 -3.60 9.18
CA VAL A 265 -1.69 -3.65 8.78
C VAL A 265 -0.82 -2.72 9.63
N GLY A 266 -1.32 -1.51 9.93
CA GLY A 266 -0.63 -0.56 10.81
C GLY A 266 -0.46 -1.07 12.25
N ILE A 267 -1.45 -1.79 12.79
CA ILE A 267 -1.38 -2.41 14.12
C ILE A 267 -0.36 -3.56 14.13
N THR A 268 -0.30 -4.35 13.06
CA THR A 268 0.75 -5.38 12.91
C THR A 268 2.15 -4.73 12.94
N ALA A 269 2.32 -3.59 12.26
CA ALA A 269 3.58 -2.84 12.27
C ALA A 269 3.97 -2.35 13.68
N LEU A 270 3.00 -1.86 14.45
CA LEU A 270 3.23 -1.47 15.85
C LEU A 270 3.53 -2.69 16.74
N THR A 271 2.90 -3.85 16.48
CA THR A 271 3.15 -5.11 17.20
C THR A 271 4.60 -5.57 17.01
N VAL A 272 5.16 -5.43 15.80
CA VAL A 272 6.58 -5.70 15.55
C VAL A 272 7.47 -4.85 16.46
N GLY A 273 7.24 -3.54 16.49
CA GLY A 273 7.97 -2.62 17.37
C GLY A 273 7.84 -3.00 18.84
N LEU A 274 6.62 -3.28 19.30
CA LEU A 274 6.32 -3.71 20.66
C LEU A 274 7.17 -4.93 21.06
N ILE A 275 7.18 -5.97 20.22
CA ILE A 275 7.97 -7.18 20.49
C ILE A 275 9.46 -6.86 20.51
N MET A 276 9.95 -5.99 19.63
CA MET A 276 11.36 -5.60 19.58
C MET A 276 11.78 -4.83 20.82
N TYR A 277 10.96 -3.89 21.31
CA TYR A 277 11.23 -3.11 22.52
C TYR A 277 11.22 -3.99 23.77
N PHE A 278 10.16 -4.76 24.00
CA PHE A 278 10.01 -5.58 25.20
C PHE A 278 10.79 -6.91 25.14
N GLY A 279 11.21 -7.33 23.97
CA GLY A 279 12.09 -8.49 23.77
C GLY A 279 13.58 -8.18 23.91
N ASP A 280 13.94 -6.92 24.21
CA ASP A 280 15.35 -6.46 24.28
C ASP A 280 16.15 -6.82 23.02
N ILE A 281 15.53 -6.75 21.84
CA ILE A 281 16.17 -7.15 20.58
C ILE A 281 17.34 -6.24 20.24
N LEU A 282 17.09 -4.93 20.28
CA LEU A 282 18.05 -3.85 20.05
C LEU A 282 17.85 -2.77 21.10
N LYS A 283 18.74 -1.79 21.15
CA LYS A 283 18.53 -0.59 21.95
C LYS A 283 17.33 0.21 21.40
N PRO A 284 16.62 0.97 22.26
CA PRO A 284 15.49 1.80 21.84
C PRO A 284 15.80 2.70 20.64
N ASP A 285 16.92 3.41 20.63
CA ASP A 285 17.32 4.27 19.53
C ASP A 285 17.59 3.52 18.23
N ASP A 286 18.17 2.31 18.30
CA ASP A 286 18.41 1.47 17.13
C ASP A 286 17.09 0.96 16.51
N ILE A 287 16.08 0.69 17.36
CA ILE A 287 14.73 0.32 16.90
C ILE A 287 14.08 1.52 16.22
N ALA A 288 14.10 2.69 16.85
CA ALA A 288 13.56 3.91 16.29
C ALA A 288 14.20 4.26 14.94
N GLN A 289 15.53 4.20 14.84
CA GLN A 289 16.26 4.40 13.59
C GLN A 289 15.87 3.38 12.51
N ALA A 290 15.58 2.13 12.88
CA ALA A 290 15.14 1.12 11.93
C ALA A 290 13.77 1.44 11.31
N TYR A 291 12.86 2.06 12.10
CA TYR A 291 11.57 2.54 11.64
C TYR A 291 11.66 3.84 10.80
N ALA A 292 12.72 4.61 10.93
CA ALA A 292 12.91 5.91 10.26
C ALA A 292 14.04 5.88 9.21
N LYS A 293 14.20 4.76 8.49
CA LYS A 293 15.20 4.65 7.42
C LYS A 293 14.86 5.52 6.21
N ASP A 294 15.88 5.83 5.40
CA ASP A 294 15.73 6.56 4.13
C ASP A 294 14.65 5.93 3.22
N ALA A 295 14.60 4.60 3.15
CA ALA A 295 13.56 3.87 2.41
C ALA A 295 12.13 4.20 2.91
N VAL A 296 11.94 4.43 4.20
CA VAL A 296 10.63 4.80 4.77
C VAL A 296 10.27 6.25 4.44
N ILE A 297 11.23 7.16 4.55
CA ILE A 297 11.09 8.56 4.12
C ILE A 297 10.75 8.63 2.64
N PHE A 298 11.44 7.83 1.83
CA PHE A 298 11.18 7.72 0.39
C PHE A 298 9.74 7.28 0.10
N ILE A 299 9.24 6.21 0.75
CA ILE A 299 7.86 5.73 0.55
C ILE A 299 6.82 6.77 0.97
N PHE A 300 7.01 7.38 2.15
CA PHE A 300 6.18 8.50 2.59
C PHE A 300 6.11 9.59 1.52
N GLY A 301 7.25 9.93 0.95
CA GLY A 301 7.36 10.96 -0.09
C GLY A 301 6.69 10.55 -1.40
N VAL A 302 6.91 9.33 -1.87
CA VAL A 302 6.28 8.82 -3.11
C VAL A 302 4.75 8.82 -2.99
N LEU A 303 4.19 8.37 -1.85
CA LEU A 303 2.74 8.42 -1.62
C LEU A 303 2.21 9.86 -1.59
N SER A 304 2.98 10.80 -1.04
CA SER A 304 2.61 12.22 -1.02
C SER A 304 2.65 12.84 -2.43
N VAL A 305 3.66 12.51 -3.24
CA VAL A 305 3.76 12.94 -4.65
C VAL A 305 2.64 12.33 -5.49
N ALA A 306 2.33 11.05 -5.29
CA ALA A 306 1.21 10.38 -5.95
C ALA A 306 -0.13 11.07 -5.65
N MET A 307 -0.34 11.53 -4.40
CA MET A 307 -1.51 12.35 -4.04
C MET A 307 -1.55 13.66 -4.82
N ALA A 308 -0.41 14.34 -5.03
CA ALA A 308 -0.34 15.57 -5.81
C ALA A 308 -0.65 15.34 -7.30
N ILE A 309 -0.14 14.25 -7.89
CA ILE A 309 -0.41 13.84 -9.27
C ILE A 309 -1.92 13.61 -9.46
N SER A 310 -2.54 12.84 -8.57
CA SER A 310 -3.97 12.55 -8.60
C SER A 310 -4.83 13.81 -8.39
N LYS A 311 -4.43 14.67 -7.46
CA LYS A 311 -5.14 15.90 -7.14
C LYS A 311 -5.12 16.92 -8.30
N THR A 312 -4.04 16.97 -9.06
CA THR A 312 -3.94 17.84 -10.25
C THR A 312 -4.61 17.24 -11.48
N GLY A 313 -4.85 15.92 -11.51
CA GLY A 313 -5.42 15.22 -12.67
C GLY A 313 -4.39 14.86 -13.73
N LEU A 314 -3.10 14.99 -13.44
CA LEU A 314 -2.01 14.67 -14.38
C LEU A 314 -2.02 13.18 -14.77
N ASP A 315 -2.36 12.27 -13.83
CA ASP A 315 -2.56 10.84 -14.07
C ASP A 315 -3.63 10.56 -15.14
N ARG A 316 -4.76 11.28 -15.07
CA ARG A 316 -5.87 11.15 -16.03
C ARG A 316 -5.42 11.58 -17.43
N ARG A 317 -4.68 12.67 -17.53
CA ARG A 317 -4.17 13.18 -18.79
C ARG A 317 -3.17 12.22 -19.43
N ILE A 318 -2.24 11.69 -18.63
CA ILE A 318 -1.28 10.68 -19.10
C ILE A 318 -2.02 9.43 -19.57
N GLY A 319 -3.00 8.93 -18.81
CA GLY A 319 -3.80 7.77 -19.21
C GLY A 319 -4.51 7.95 -20.55
N LEU A 320 -5.17 9.10 -20.77
CA LEU A 320 -5.83 9.40 -22.04
C LEU A 320 -4.86 9.60 -23.21
N LEU A 321 -3.70 10.24 -22.96
CA LEU A 321 -2.66 10.38 -23.97
C LEU A 321 -2.18 9.00 -24.45
N LEU A 322 -1.92 8.10 -23.53
CA LEU A 322 -1.49 6.73 -23.83
C LEU A 322 -2.57 5.96 -24.61
N LEU A 323 -3.84 6.07 -24.19
CA LEU A 323 -4.95 5.39 -24.85
C LEU A 323 -5.24 5.96 -26.25
N GLY A 324 -5.00 7.25 -26.47
CA GLY A 324 -5.20 7.93 -27.76
C GLY A 324 -4.41 7.32 -28.93
N THR A 325 -3.35 6.58 -28.64
CA THR A 325 -2.59 5.83 -29.66
C THR A 325 -3.31 4.56 -30.14
N SER A 326 -4.40 4.15 -29.48
CA SER A 326 -5.02 2.83 -29.63
C SER A 326 -6.31 2.90 -30.45
N THR A 327 -6.19 2.75 -31.78
CA THR A 327 -7.34 2.72 -32.70
C THR A 327 -7.87 1.33 -33.03
N SER A 328 -7.15 0.27 -32.61
CA SER A 328 -7.52 -1.12 -32.85
C SER A 328 -7.17 -2.00 -31.65
N LEU A 329 -7.79 -3.17 -31.56
CA LEU A 329 -7.49 -4.14 -30.49
C LEU A 329 -6.00 -4.49 -30.44
N TRP A 330 -5.35 -4.66 -31.58
CA TRP A 330 -3.92 -4.96 -31.66
C TRP A 330 -3.09 -3.82 -31.05
N LYS A 331 -3.38 -2.56 -31.41
CA LYS A 331 -2.66 -1.40 -30.84
C LYS A 331 -2.92 -1.26 -29.34
N LEU A 332 -4.14 -1.54 -28.90
CA LEU A 332 -4.46 -1.54 -27.47
C LEU A 332 -3.63 -2.59 -26.72
N MET A 333 -3.52 -3.81 -27.26
CA MET A 333 -2.77 -4.87 -26.57
C MET A 333 -1.25 -4.66 -26.63
N PHE A 334 -0.69 -4.31 -27.80
CA PHE A 334 0.76 -4.34 -28.02
C PHE A 334 1.45 -2.97 -27.97
N ILE A 335 0.70 -1.88 -27.92
CA ILE A 335 1.23 -0.51 -27.76
C ILE A 335 0.78 0.09 -26.45
N PHE A 336 -0.56 0.18 -26.23
CA PHE A 336 -1.09 0.85 -25.04
C PHE A 336 -0.70 0.12 -23.75
N LEU A 337 -0.87 -1.20 -23.63
CA LEU A 337 -0.54 -1.93 -22.40
C LEU A 337 0.94 -1.78 -22.00
N PRO A 338 1.93 -1.97 -22.89
CA PRO A 338 3.33 -1.74 -22.54
C PRO A 338 3.63 -0.28 -22.15
N LEU A 339 3.06 0.69 -22.85
CA LEU A 339 3.24 2.11 -22.52
C LEU A 339 2.60 2.45 -21.16
N MET A 340 1.42 1.90 -20.88
CA MET A 340 0.77 2.03 -19.57
C MET A 340 1.62 1.40 -18.45
N SER A 341 2.18 0.21 -18.68
CA SER A 341 3.09 -0.44 -17.73
C SER A 341 4.34 0.41 -17.45
N LEU A 342 4.93 1.00 -18.49
CA LEU A 342 6.05 1.93 -18.33
C LEU A 342 5.66 3.18 -17.53
N ALA A 343 4.47 3.76 -17.76
CA ALA A 343 3.98 4.87 -16.95
C ALA A 343 3.80 4.48 -15.48
N CYS A 344 3.30 3.26 -15.20
CA CYS A 344 3.18 2.71 -13.84
C CYS A 344 4.54 2.54 -13.14
N SER A 345 5.66 2.57 -13.85
CA SER A 345 6.99 2.56 -13.25
C SER A 345 7.35 3.87 -12.51
N PHE A 346 6.64 4.96 -12.77
CA PHE A 346 6.93 6.28 -12.20
C PHE A 346 5.74 6.92 -11.47
N MET A 347 4.57 6.28 -11.52
CA MET A 347 3.35 6.78 -10.91
C MET A 347 2.55 5.63 -10.30
N SER A 348 1.56 5.96 -9.45
CA SER A 348 0.72 4.94 -8.81
C SER A 348 -0.04 4.11 -9.84
N GLU A 349 0.30 2.82 -9.93
CA GLU A 349 -0.41 1.85 -10.77
C GLU A 349 -1.90 1.78 -10.42
N HIS A 350 -2.25 1.86 -9.12
CA HIS A 350 -3.63 1.79 -8.65
C HIS A 350 -4.45 3.01 -9.08
N ALA A 351 -3.88 4.21 -9.03
CA ALA A 351 -4.57 5.43 -9.47
C ALA A 351 -4.83 5.39 -10.98
N LEU A 352 -3.85 4.93 -11.76
CA LEU A 352 -3.98 4.83 -13.21
C LEU A 352 -5.03 3.77 -13.61
N VAL A 353 -5.00 2.59 -12.98
CA VAL A 353 -6.02 1.53 -13.22
C VAL A 353 -7.41 2.03 -12.82
N ALA A 354 -7.57 2.63 -11.64
CA ALA A 354 -8.87 3.13 -11.18
C ALA A 354 -9.47 4.18 -12.13
N PHE A 355 -8.64 5.06 -12.69
CA PHE A 355 -9.08 6.03 -13.69
C PHE A 355 -9.40 5.36 -15.05
N MET A 356 -8.57 4.42 -15.50
CA MET A 356 -8.73 3.80 -16.81
C MET A 356 -9.86 2.77 -16.85
N MET A 357 -10.25 2.19 -15.71
CA MET A 357 -11.32 1.18 -15.66
C MET A 357 -12.65 1.68 -16.21
N PRO A 358 -13.21 2.82 -15.77
CA PRO A 358 -14.43 3.38 -16.37
C PRO A 358 -14.30 3.64 -17.87
N VAL A 359 -13.12 4.05 -18.36
CA VAL A 359 -12.86 4.28 -19.77
C VAL A 359 -12.91 2.96 -20.56
N MET A 360 -12.29 1.89 -20.03
CA MET A 360 -12.34 0.56 -20.65
C MET A 360 -13.77 -0.02 -20.66
N MET A 361 -14.53 0.19 -19.59
CA MET A 361 -15.94 -0.19 -19.51
C MET A 361 -16.79 0.57 -20.55
N LEU A 362 -16.49 1.85 -20.79
CA LEU A 362 -17.16 2.64 -21.84
C LEU A 362 -16.80 2.13 -23.23
N VAL A 363 -15.52 1.85 -23.50
CA VAL A 363 -15.06 1.22 -24.76
C VAL A 363 -15.76 -0.12 -24.99
N TYR A 364 -15.89 -0.95 -23.95
CA TYR A 364 -16.65 -2.20 -24.00
C TYR A 364 -18.11 -1.97 -24.40
N ALA A 365 -18.82 -1.12 -23.65
CA ALA A 365 -20.25 -0.88 -23.84
C ALA A 365 -20.58 -0.33 -25.24
N THR A 366 -19.76 0.59 -25.73
CA THR A 366 -19.98 1.20 -27.04
C THR A 366 -19.60 0.27 -28.20
N SER A 367 -18.52 -0.48 -28.06
CA SER A 367 -18.10 -1.46 -29.07
C SER A 367 -19.12 -2.62 -29.20
N THR A 368 -19.67 -3.11 -28.09
CA THR A 368 -20.71 -4.13 -28.10
C THR A 368 -22.02 -3.60 -28.69
N LYS A 369 -22.41 -2.35 -28.33
CA LYS A 369 -23.60 -1.69 -28.90
C LYS A 369 -23.47 -1.45 -30.40
N ALA A 370 -22.33 -0.94 -30.85
CA ALA A 370 -22.07 -0.71 -32.29
C ALA A 370 -22.09 -2.03 -33.11
N ALA A 371 -21.66 -3.13 -32.52
CA ALA A 371 -21.71 -4.45 -33.13
C ALA A 371 -23.09 -5.16 -33.02
N GLY A 372 -24.09 -4.55 -32.37
CA GLY A 372 -25.40 -5.17 -32.12
C GLY A 372 -25.35 -6.38 -31.17
N ILE A 373 -24.33 -6.49 -30.34
CA ILE A 373 -24.06 -7.65 -29.46
C ILE A 373 -24.38 -7.26 -28.01
N ARG A 374 -25.18 -8.09 -27.34
CA ARG A 374 -25.58 -7.83 -25.94
C ARG A 374 -24.44 -8.04 -24.94
N LYS A 375 -23.62 -9.07 -25.12
CA LYS A 375 -22.48 -9.41 -24.25
C LYS A 375 -21.37 -10.09 -25.03
N ASP A 376 -20.13 -9.67 -24.79
CA ASP A 376 -18.90 -10.31 -25.27
C ASP A 376 -17.92 -10.51 -24.08
N PRO A 377 -18.01 -11.68 -23.40
CA PRO A 377 -17.15 -11.96 -22.25
C PRO A 377 -15.64 -11.96 -22.60
N ALA A 378 -15.29 -12.38 -23.83
CA ALA A 378 -13.90 -12.41 -24.26
C ALA A 378 -13.32 -10.98 -24.39
N LEU A 379 -14.11 -10.04 -24.89
CA LEU A 379 -13.73 -8.64 -24.96
C LEU A 379 -13.60 -8.03 -23.56
N ALA A 380 -14.55 -8.33 -22.64
CA ALA A 380 -14.46 -7.83 -21.26
C ALA A 380 -13.17 -8.28 -20.59
N VAL A 381 -12.84 -9.57 -20.65
CA VAL A 381 -11.58 -10.12 -20.11
C VAL A 381 -10.36 -9.45 -20.74
N MET A 382 -10.35 -9.27 -22.05
CA MET A 382 -9.22 -8.65 -22.75
C MET A 382 -9.04 -7.17 -22.38
N LEU A 383 -10.11 -6.41 -22.18
CA LEU A 383 -10.00 -4.99 -21.83
C LEU A 383 -9.63 -4.80 -20.35
N VAL A 384 -10.28 -5.55 -19.46
CA VAL A 384 -10.20 -5.34 -18.00
C VAL A 384 -8.99 -6.06 -17.41
N LEU A 385 -8.92 -7.40 -17.54
CA LEU A 385 -7.87 -8.17 -16.88
C LEU A 385 -6.49 -7.92 -17.50
N SER A 386 -6.39 -7.78 -18.84
CA SER A 386 -5.08 -7.50 -19.45
C SER A 386 -4.53 -6.15 -19.00
N MET A 387 -5.40 -5.14 -18.83
CA MET A 387 -5.00 -3.83 -18.33
C MET A 387 -4.49 -3.91 -16.88
N CYS A 388 -5.20 -4.59 -16.00
CA CYS A 388 -4.78 -4.76 -14.60
C CYS A 388 -3.46 -5.51 -14.49
N PHE A 389 -3.30 -6.60 -15.22
CA PHE A 389 -2.07 -7.39 -15.19
C PHE A 389 -0.88 -6.64 -15.81
N ALA A 390 -1.13 -5.88 -16.89
CA ALA A 390 -0.10 -5.02 -17.47
C ALA A 390 0.33 -3.90 -16.51
N ALA A 391 -0.62 -3.29 -15.78
CA ALA A 391 -0.28 -2.29 -14.78
C ALA A 391 0.61 -2.87 -13.67
N ASN A 392 0.30 -4.06 -13.16
CA ASN A 392 1.13 -4.76 -12.16
C ASN A 392 2.55 -5.01 -12.68
N CYS A 393 2.75 -5.24 -14.00
CA CYS A 393 4.07 -5.37 -14.60
C CYS A 393 4.90 -4.08 -14.53
N GLY A 394 4.29 -2.92 -14.33
CA GLY A 394 4.99 -1.65 -14.13
C GLY A 394 5.77 -1.58 -12.83
N GLY A 395 5.36 -2.38 -11.84
CA GLY A 395 5.96 -2.38 -10.52
C GLY A 395 7.47 -2.57 -10.45
N PRO A 396 8.09 -3.51 -11.16
CA PRO A 396 9.54 -3.69 -11.20
C PRO A 396 10.34 -2.50 -11.73
N GLY A 397 9.75 -1.61 -12.52
CA GLY A 397 10.45 -0.63 -13.35
C GLY A 397 11.31 0.39 -12.63
N SER A 398 10.91 0.84 -11.45
CA SER A 398 11.72 1.76 -10.63
C SER A 398 11.47 1.55 -9.13
N PRO A 399 12.36 2.04 -8.25
CA PRO A 399 12.10 2.04 -6.81
C PRO A 399 10.80 2.76 -6.43
N ALA A 400 10.38 3.78 -7.19
CA ALA A 400 9.18 4.58 -6.94
C ALA A 400 7.87 3.90 -7.41
N ALA A 401 7.94 2.86 -8.22
CA ALA A 401 6.76 2.17 -8.75
C ALA A 401 5.95 1.43 -7.68
N GLY A 402 6.59 1.03 -6.58
CA GLY A 402 5.92 0.39 -5.46
C GLY A 402 6.80 0.31 -4.23
N GLY A 403 6.18 0.41 -3.05
CA GLY A 403 6.89 0.37 -1.79
C GLY A 403 7.69 -0.91 -1.54
N ARG A 404 7.31 -2.04 -2.17
CA ARG A 404 8.04 -3.31 -2.15
C ARG A 404 9.49 -3.16 -2.62
N ASN A 405 9.74 -2.33 -3.64
CA ASN A 405 11.08 -2.09 -4.17
C ASN A 405 11.95 -1.32 -3.16
N ALA A 406 11.38 -0.28 -2.55
CA ALA A 406 12.06 0.49 -1.52
C ALA A 406 12.40 -0.35 -0.28
N VAL A 407 11.49 -1.25 0.13
CA VAL A 407 11.76 -2.22 1.20
C VAL A 407 12.94 -3.12 0.86
N MET A 408 12.98 -3.64 -0.37
CA MET A 408 14.10 -4.48 -0.80
C MET A 408 15.42 -3.70 -0.79
N VAL A 409 15.43 -2.45 -1.26
CA VAL A 409 16.60 -1.56 -1.14
C VAL A 409 17.01 -1.38 0.32
N GLY A 410 16.04 -1.16 1.21
CA GLY A 410 16.27 -1.05 2.65
C GLY A 410 16.85 -2.33 3.28
N ILE A 411 16.37 -3.51 2.87
CA ILE A 411 16.90 -4.80 3.34
C ILE A 411 18.32 -5.03 2.83
N LEU A 412 18.58 -4.80 1.55
CA LEU A 412 19.91 -4.95 0.96
C LEU A 412 20.95 -4.04 1.63
N SER A 413 20.53 -2.83 2.02
CA SER A 413 21.43 -1.90 2.72
C SER A 413 21.88 -2.40 4.10
N GLU A 414 21.09 -3.27 4.78
CA GLU A 414 21.50 -3.91 6.04
C GLU A 414 22.71 -4.82 5.87
N TYR A 415 22.87 -5.39 4.68
CA TYR A 415 23.97 -6.28 4.32
C TYR A 415 25.07 -5.56 3.53
N GLY A 416 25.06 -4.23 3.51
CA GLY A 416 26.10 -3.42 2.88
C GLY A 416 25.99 -3.33 1.36
N VAL A 417 24.86 -3.75 0.78
CA VAL A 417 24.58 -3.63 -0.66
C VAL A 417 23.75 -2.38 -0.88
N THR A 418 24.37 -1.35 -1.44
CA THR A 418 23.71 -0.10 -1.83
C THR A 418 23.30 -0.16 -3.29
N ILE A 419 22.10 0.30 -3.61
CA ILE A 419 21.53 0.34 -4.94
C ILE A 419 21.04 1.75 -5.20
N SER A 420 21.54 2.39 -6.26
CA SER A 420 21.03 3.67 -6.72
C SER A 420 19.69 3.51 -7.44
N PHE A 421 18.95 4.61 -7.57
CA PHE A 421 17.71 4.63 -8.33
C PHE A 421 17.93 4.21 -9.79
N LEU A 422 19.01 4.71 -10.39
CA LEU A 422 19.39 4.41 -11.77
C LEU A 422 19.80 2.94 -11.94
N ASP A 423 20.54 2.36 -10.97
CA ASP A 423 20.95 0.96 -11.06
C ASP A 423 19.75 0.02 -11.01
N TRP A 424 18.77 0.29 -10.17
CA TRP A 424 17.51 -0.46 -10.20
C TRP A 424 16.84 -0.39 -11.57
N MET A 425 16.73 0.82 -12.14
CA MET A 425 16.08 1.03 -13.44
C MET A 425 16.78 0.31 -14.59
N LYS A 426 18.09 0.16 -14.56
CA LYS A 426 18.84 -0.59 -15.60
C LYS A 426 18.31 -2.02 -15.80
N TYR A 427 17.82 -2.65 -14.73
CA TYR A 427 17.27 -4.00 -14.78
C TYR A 427 15.73 -4.00 -14.82
N GLY A 428 15.10 -3.13 -14.05
CA GLY A 428 13.65 -3.11 -13.93
C GLY A 428 12.95 -2.54 -15.16
N LEU A 429 13.43 -1.42 -15.68
CA LEU A 429 12.75 -0.74 -16.78
C LEU A 429 12.70 -1.53 -18.09
N PRO A 430 13.76 -2.23 -18.54
CA PRO A 430 13.68 -3.10 -19.70
C PRO A 430 12.77 -4.32 -19.50
N PHE A 431 12.66 -4.82 -18.26
CA PHE A 431 11.81 -5.95 -17.91
C PHE A 431 10.31 -5.65 -18.09
N VAL A 432 9.89 -4.42 -17.80
CA VAL A 432 8.49 -3.99 -17.81
C VAL A 432 7.81 -4.19 -19.17
N PRO A 433 8.29 -3.63 -20.29
CA PRO A 433 7.64 -3.80 -21.58
C PRO A 433 7.66 -5.26 -22.07
N VAL A 434 8.70 -6.00 -21.76
CA VAL A 434 8.81 -7.42 -22.13
C VAL A 434 7.69 -8.23 -21.47
N MET A 435 7.49 -8.07 -20.16
CA MET A 435 6.43 -8.75 -19.44
C MET A 435 5.03 -8.27 -19.85
N ALA A 436 4.86 -6.98 -20.13
CA ALA A 436 3.61 -6.46 -20.65
C ALA A 436 3.27 -7.04 -22.02
N TRP A 437 4.26 -7.24 -22.91
CA TRP A 437 4.07 -7.94 -24.18
C TRP A 437 3.72 -9.42 -24.01
N VAL A 438 4.34 -10.11 -23.06
CA VAL A 438 3.99 -11.52 -22.75
C VAL A 438 2.53 -11.61 -22.31
N ILE A 439 2.05 -10.72 -21.42
CA ILE A 439 0.66 -10.66 -20.98
C ILE A 439 -0.24 -10.31 -22.16
N ALA A 440 0.09 -9.30 -22.94
CA ALA A 440 -0.67 -8.89 -24.11
C ALA A 440 -0.82 -10.05 -25.12
N ALA A 441 0.28 -10.77 -25.39
CA ALA A 441 0.29 -11.93 -26.26
C ALA A 441 -0.58 -13.06 -25.72
N TYR A 442 -0.47 -13.38 -24.43
CA TYR A 442 -1.29 -14.41 -23.78
C TYR A 442 -2.79 -14.12 -23.95
N PHE A 443 -3.25 -12.92 -23.57
CA PHE A 443 -4.66 -12.54 -23.69
C PHE A 443 -5.10 -12.47 -25.15
N PHE A 444 -4.30 -11.88 -26.03
CA PHE A 444 -4.62 -11.75 -27.44
C PHE A 444 -4.79 -13.12 -28.12
N PHE A 445 -3.81 -14.02 -28.01
CA PHE A 445 -3.87 -15.33 -28.67
C PHE A 445 -4.93 -16.26 -28.06
N THR A 446 -5.18 -16.16 -26.74
CA THR A 446 -6.18 -16.97 -26.04
C THR A 446 -7.61 -16.56 -26.38
N PHE A 447 -7.88 -15.26 -26.45
CA PHE A 447 -9.25 -14.76 -26.54
C PHE A 447 -9.65 -14.22 -27.92
N ARG A 448 -8.70 -13.83 -28.81
CA ARG A 448 -9.04 -13.23 -30.11
C ARG A 448 -10.01 -14.05 -30.95
N ARG A 449 -9.93 -15.38 -30.90
CA ARG A 449 -10.84 -16.29 -31.65
C ARG A 449 -12.25 -16.36 -31.05
N LYS A 450 -12.40 -15.98 -29.79
CA LYS A 450 -13.67 -15.98 -29.06
C LYS A 450 -14.39 -14.63 -29.13
N LEU A 451 -13.75 -13.61 -29.68
CA LEU A 451 -14.31 -12.27 -29.81
C LEU A 451 -15.46 -12.25 -30.82
N LYS A 452 -16.56 -11.67 -30.40
CA LYS A 452 -17.72 -11.39 -31.26
C LYS A 452 -17.61 -9.98 -31.87
N VAL A 453 -17.03 -9.03 -31.14
CA VAL A 453 -16.76 -7.65 -31.59
C VAL A 453 -15.45 -7.63 -32.38
N LYS A 454 -15.49 -7.21 -33.64
CA LYS A 454 -14.31 -7.17 -34.51
C LYS A 454 -13.61 -5.78 -34.51
N ASN A 455 -14.35 -4.72 -34.34
CA ASN A 455 -13.83 -3.35 -34.36
C ASN A 455 -14.13 -2.64 -33.05
N LEU A 456 -13.11 -2.00 -32.46
CA LEU A 456 -13.24 -1.20 -31.27
C LEU A 456 -13.48 0.28 -31.66
N ASN A 457 -14.43 0.93 -31.02
CA ASN A 457 -14.67 2.37 -31.18
C ASN A 457 -14.01 3.14 -30.03
N VAL A 458 -12.67 3.22 -30.03
CA VAL A 458 -11.88 3.87 -28.98
C VAL A 458 -11.76 5.39 -29.23
N SER A 459 -11.59 5.81 -30.49
CA SER A 459 -11.17 7.17 -30.84
C SER A 459 -12.19 8.25 -30.45
N GLU A 460 -13.48 8.03 -30.65
CA GLU A 460 -14.53 9.02 -30.30
C GLU A 460 -14.61 9.26 -28.80
N HIS A 461 -14.45 8.20 -28.00
CA HIS A 461 -14.57 8.30 -26.53
C HIS A 461 -13.35 8.92 -25.89
N VAL A 462 -12.16 8.58 -26.39
CA VAL A 462 -10.92 9.23 -25.96
C VAL A 462 -10.97 10.72 -26.28
N ARG A 463 -11.44 11.08 -27.48
CA ARG A 463 -11.60 12.48 -27.88
C ARG A 463 -12.60 13.22 -26.99
N ALA A 464 -13.78 12.64 -26.74
CA ALA A 464 -14.78 13.23 -25.85
C ALA A 464 -14.31 13.35 -24.40
N ALA A 465 -13.55 12.38 -23.89
CA ALA A 465 -12.95 12.45 -22.56
C ALA A 465 -11.82 13.49 -22.49
N ALA A 466 -10.99 13.60 -23.53
CA ALA A 466 -9.94 14.61 -23.63
C ALA A 466 -10.50 16.03 -23.75
N GLU A 467 -11.58 16.22 -24.52
CA GLU A 467 -12.28 17.50 -24.62
C GLU A 467 -12.86 17.95 -23.27
N LYS A 468 -13.38 17.03 -22.46
CA LYS A 468 -13.86 17.33 -21.09
C LYS A 468 -12.75 17.77 -20.14
N ILE A 469 -11.54 17.23 -20.28
CA ILE A 469 -10.40 17.62 -19.45
C ILE A 469 -9.85 19.00 -19.86
N GLY A 470 -9.99 19.37 -21.12
CA GLY A 470 -9.52 20.65 -21.66
C GLY A 470 -7.99 20.80 -21.72
N PRO A 471 -7.45 22.00 -21.94
CA PRO A 471 -6.00 22.25 -21.99
C PRO A 471 -5.35 22.08 -20.62
N MET A 472 -4.03 21.81 -20.59
CA MET A 472 -3.27 21.72 -19.35
C MET A 472 -3.33 23.04 -18.57
N ASN A 473 -3.62 22.94 -17.28
CA ASN A 473 -3.63 24.09 -16.39
C ASN A 473 -2.24 24.32 -15.75
N ARG A 474 -2.05 25.49 -15.14
CA ARG A 474 -0.77 25.88 -14.52
C ARG A 474 -0.31 24.88 -13.45
N THR A 475 -1.21 24.31 -12.67
CA THR A 475 -0.87 23.36 -11.60
C THR A 475 -0.38 22.02 -12.15
N GLU A 476 -0.95 21.55 -13.26
CA GLU A 476 -0.48 20.36 -13.98
C GLU A 476 0.95 20.53 -14.52
N TYR A 477 1.24 21.69 -15.14
CA TYR A 477 2.60 22.00 -15.63
C TYR A 477 3.63 22.03 -14.48
N ILE A 478 3.29 22.69 -13.37
CA ILE A 478 4.18 22.76 -12.21
C ILE A 478 4.40 21.36 -11.63
N THR A 479 3.35 20.56 -11.49
CA THR A 479 3.46 19.18 -10.99
C THR A 479 4.33 18.32 -11.91
N ALA A 480 4.15 18.41 -13.20
CA ALA A 480 4.96 17.71 -14.19
C ALA A 480 6.44 18.15 -14.11
N ALA A 481 6.71 19.44 -14.01
CA ALA A 481 8.07 19.96 -13.85
C ALA A 481 8.74 19.48 -12.57
N ILE A 482 8.03 19.48 -11.44
CA ILE A 482 8.55 18.96 -10.16
C ILE A 482 8.80 17.45 -10.25
N LEU A 483 7.93 16.69 -10.92
CA LEU A 483 8.12 15.25 -11.11
C LEU A 483 9.36 14.96 -11.97
N ILE A 484 9.56 15.69 -13.05
CA ILE A 484 10.76 15.57 -13.90
C ILE A 484 12.02 15.91 -13.09
N LEU A 485 11.99 17.00 -12.33
CA LEU A 485 13.09 17.38 -11.45
C LEU A 485 13.39 16.29 -10.42
N LEU A 486 12.36 15.72 -9.79
CA LEU A 486 12.49 14.64 -8.81
C LEU A 486 13.16 13.39 -9.41
N ILE A 487 12.66 12.93 -10.57
CA ILE A 487 13.23 11.76 -11.27
C ILE A 487 14.69 12.04 -11.64
N THR A 488 14.98 13.24 -12.15
CA THR A 488 16.36 13.67 -12.49
C THR A 488 17.26 13.61 -11.26
N MET A 489 16.82 14.17 -10.13
CA MET A 489 17.58 14.10 -8.89
C MET A 489 17.81 12.66 -8.41
N TRP A 490 16.80 11.80 -8.47
CA TRP A 490 16.98 10.39 -8.12
C TRP A 490 18.02 9.71 -9.01
N CYS A 491 18.02 9.99 -10.31
CA CYS A 491 19.00 9.38 -11.23
C CYS A 491 20.44 9.82 -10.94
N PHE A 492 20.65 11.08 -10.53
CA PHE A 492 22.01 11.64 -10.42
C PHE A 492 22.52 11.78 -8.98
N THR A 493 21.64 11.78 -7.97
CA THR A 493 22.05 12.05 -6.59
C THR A 493 21.70 10.95 -5.60
N SER A 494 20.95 9.90 -6.00
CA SER A 494 20.46 8.89 -5.05
C SER A 494 21.58 8.04 -4.43
N GLU A 495 22.72 7.92 -5.09
CA GLU A 495 23.87 7.19 -4.56
C GLU A 495 24.47 7.88 -3.33
N GLU A 496 24.60 9.20 -3.37
CA GLU A 496 25.21 9.98 -2.28
C GLU A 496 24.19 10.45 -1.23
N LYS A 497 23.00 10.87 -1.66
CA LYS A 497 21.99 11.53 -0.82
C LYS A 497 20.80 10.67 -0.46
N GLY A 498 20.80 9.40 -0.86
CA GLY A 498 19.64 8.51 -0.71
C GLY A 498 18.46 8.92 -1.61
N MET A 499 17.36 8.23 -1.46
CA MET A 499 16.13 8.50 -2.22
C MET A 499 15.16 9.42 -1.47
N GLY A 500 15.27 9.49 -0.15
CA GLY A 500 14.38 10.29 0.72
C GLY A 500 14.61 11.78 0.60
N GLY A 501 15.85 12.23 0.49
CA GLY A 501 16.18 13.66 0.36
C GLY A 501 15.49 14.36 -0.82
N PRO A 502 15.65 13.86 -2.05
CA PRO A 502 14.97 14.42 -3.22
C PRO A 502 13.45 14.46 -3.12
N VAL A 503 12.82 13.42 -2.55
CA VAL A 503 11.36 13.40 -2.42
C VAL A 503 10.84 14.40 -1.38
N LEU A 504 11.56 14.61 -0.28
CA LEU A 504 11.22 15.67 0.68
C LEU A 504 11.26 17.04 0.02
N MET A 505 12.27 17.32 -0.81
CA MET A 505 12.34 18.54 -1.59
C MET A 505 11.11 18.68 -2.51
N ALA A 506 10.71 17.62 -3.20
CA ALA A 506 9.53 17.65 -4.08
C ALA A 506 8.25 17.99 -3.29
N ILE A 507 8.05 17.40 -2.09
CA ILE A 507 6.91 17.71 -1.22
C ILE A 507 6.91 19.19 -0.83
N VAL A 508 8.06 19.72 -0.43
CA VAL A 508 8.20 21.14 -0.05
C VAL A 508 7.86 22.06 -1.23
N LEU A 509 8.39 21.76 -2.42
CA LEU A 509 8.06 22.53 -3.63
C LEU A 509 6.57 22.46 -3.97
N LEU A 510 5.96 21.27 -3.93
CA LEU A 510 4.52 21.09 -4.16
C LEU A 510 3.68 21.89 -3.15
N ASN A 511 4.16 22.04 -1.90
CA ASN A 511 3.49 22.87 -0.90
C ASN A 511 3.67 24.36 -1.17
N ILE A 512 4.88 24.82 -1.50
CA ILE A 512 5.16 26.23 -1.87
C ILE A 512 4.26 26.69 -3.02
N PHE A 513 4.08 25.84 -4.03
CA PHE A 513 3.17 26.12 -5.15
C PHE A 513 1.69 25.87 -4.84
N LYS A 514 1.34 25.60 -3.57
CA LYS A 514 -0.04 25.36 -3.07
C LYS A 514 -0.77 24.18 -3.72
N ILE A 515 -0.06 23.25 -4.32
CA ILE A 515 -0.60 22.04 -4.93
C ILE A 515 -0.91 21.02 -3.83
N LEU A 516 0.05 20.73 -2.96
CA LEU A 516 -0.07 19.80 -1.85
C LEU A 516 -0.13 20.56 -0.52
N ARG A 517 -1.18 20.32 0.27
CA ARG A 517 -1.33 20.90 1.62
C ARG A 517 -1.08 19.83 2.67
N TRP A 518 -0.75 20.25 3.91
CA TRP A 518 -0.57 19.29 5.01
C TRP A 518 -1.78 18.37 5.22
N LYS A 519 -3.01 18.89 5.05
CA LYS A 519 -4.25 18.13 5.10
C LYS A 519 -4.31 17.01 4.03
N ASP A 520 -3.69 17.21 2.89
CA ASP A 520 -3.62 16.18 1.83
C ASP A 520 -2.63 15.08 2.24
N ILE A 521 -1.47 15.47 2.81
CA ILE A 521 -0.45 14.55 3.33
C ILE A 521 -1.01 13.69 4.49
N SER A 522 -1.87 14.25 5.35
CA SER A 522 -2.49 13.50 6.44
C SER A 522 -3.46 12.41 5.96
N ARG A 523 -3.86 12.42 4.69
CA ARG A 523 -4.78 11.46 4.06
C ARG A 523 -4.09 10.35 3.26
N ILE A 524 -2.76 10.37 3.17
CA ILE A 524 -2.04 9.27 2.52
C ILE A 524 -2.26 7.97 3.31
N GLN A 525 -1.92 6.85 2.69
CA GLN A 525 -2.05 5.53 3.30
C GLN A 525 -0.94 5.29 4.34
N TRP A 526 -1.08 5.86 5.55
CA TRP A 526 -0.11 5.72 6.65
C TRP A 526 0.13 4.28 7.07
N GLU A 527 -0.86 3.40 6.90
CA GLU A 527 -0.69 1.97 7.16
C GLU A 527 0.38 1.35 6.25
N VAL A 528 0.49 1.81 5.01
CA VAL A 528 1.53 1.38 4.07
C VAL A 528 2.90 1.87 4.52
N VAL A 529 3.00 3.12 4.97
CA VAL A 529 4.25 3.66 5.53
C VAL A 529 4.68 2.85 6.76
N ALA A 530 3.74 2.55 7.67
CA ALA A 530 3.99 1.74 8.86
C ALA A 530 4.42 0.30 8.52
N LEU A 531 3.76 -0.34 7.53
CA LEU A 531 4.14 -1.66 7.03
C LEU A 531 5.62 -1.70 6.66
N TYR A 532 6.05 -0.75 5.85
CA TYR A 532 7.43 -0.72 5.35
C TYR A 532 8.45 -0.34 6.42
N ALA A 533 8.07 0.55 7.35
CA ALA A 533 8.88 0.86 8.51
C ALA A 533 9.14 -0.39 9.37
N SER A 534 8.09 -1.16 9.65
CA SER A 534 8.23 -2.42 10.40
C SER A 534 9.02 -3.49 9.64
N ALA A 535 8.91 -3.55 8.31
CA ALA A 535 9.71 -4.46 7.48
C ALA A 535 11.21 -4.15 7.57
N CYS A 536 11.59 -2.87 7.50
CA CYS A 536 12.97 -2.44 7.72
C CYS A 536 13.44 -2.80 9.15
N ALA A 537 12.58 -2.63 10.15
CA ALA A 537 12.90 -2.98 11.53
C ALA A 537 13.08 -4.51 11.71
N ILE A 538 12.21 -5.34 11.09
CA ILE A 538 12.36 -6.79 11.05
C ILE A 538 13.68 -7.17 10.39
N GLY A 539 14.01 -6.58 9.22
CA GLY A 539 15.26 -6.81 8.51
C GLY A 539 16.48 -6.55 9.40
N LYS A 540 16.52 -5.37 10.05
CA LYS A 540 17.60 -5.03 10.99
C LYS A 540 17.65 -5.97 12.20
N GLY A 541 16.50 -6.30 12.79
CA GLY A 541 16.41 -7.21 13.94
C GLY A 541 16.90 -8.62 13.62
N LEU A 542 16.49 -9.17 12.47
CA LEU A 542 16.92 -10.49 12.01
C LEU A 542 18.42 -10.52 11.69
N ALA A 543 18.95 -9.49 11.01
CA ALA A 543 20.37 -9.36 10.71
C ALA A 543 21.21 -9.22 11.99
N SER A 544 20.76 -8.36 12.94
CA SER A 544 21.50 -8.07 14.17
C SER A 544 21.49 -9.22 15.17
N THR A 545 20.51 -10.11 15.14
CA THR A 545 20.40 -11.27 16.04
C THR A 545 20.99 -12.56 15.44
N GLY A 546 21.34 -12.56 14.15
CA GLY A 546 21.76 -13.76 13.43
C GLY A 546 20.60 -14.71 13.05
N ALA A 547 19.35 -14.34 13.35
CA ALA A 547 18.18 -15.15 13.02
C ALA A 547 18.01 -15.34 11.51
N ALA A 548 18.33 -14.32 10.70
CA ALA A 548 18.32 -14.40 9.25
C ALA A 548 19.27 -15.45 8.71
N LEU A 549 20.48 -15.55 9.30
CA LEU A 549 21.47 -16.56 8.94
C LEU A 549 20.93 -17.98 9.18
N TYR A 550 20.32 -18.21 10.33
CA TYR A 550 19.74 -19.51 10.67
C TYR A 550 18.62 -19.93 9.71
N MET A 551 17.70 -19.01 9.39
CA MET A 551 16.63 -19.30 8.43
C MET A 551 17.19 -19.60 7.04
N ALA A 552 18.10 -18.76 6.57
CA ALA A 552 18.69 -18.88 5.25
C ALA A 552 19.43 -20.22 5.09
N ASP A 553 20.27 -20.60 6.06
CA ASP A 553 21.02 -21.87 6.03
C ASP A 553 20.07 -23.07 6.06
N THR A 554 19.03 -23.02 6.89
CA THR A 554 18.03 -24.10 6.97
C THR A 554 17.31 -24.27 5.63
N LEU A 555 16.87 -23.17 4.99
CA LEU A 555 16.16 -23.21 3.70
C LEU A 555 17.07 -23.66 2.56
N VAL A 556 18.28 -23.09 2.43
CA VAL A 556 19.26 -23.50 1.41
C VAL A 556 19.64 -24.98 1.59
N GLY A 557 19.74 -25.46 2.86
CA GLY A 557 20.01 -26.86 3.16
C GLY A 557 18.95 -27.82 2.59
N THR A 558 17.68 -27.42 2.57
CA THR A 558 16.57 -28.25 2.08
C THR A 558 16.33 -28.17 0.58
N MET A 559 16.93 -27.20 -0.10
CA MET A 559 16.74 -27.00 -1.55
C MET A 559 17.50 -28.06 -2.38
N PRO A 560 17.00 -28.39 -3.59
CA PRO A 560 17.75 -29.16 -4.59
C PRO A 560 19.06 -28.44 -4.95
N THR A 561 20.10 -29.18 -5.31
CA THR A 561 21.47 -28.63 -5.55
C THR A 561 21.48 -27.51 -6.59
N PHE A 562 20.70 -27.62 -7.67
CA PHE A 562 20.63 -26.61 -8.74
C PHE A 562 19.93 -25.31 -8.32
N MET A 563 19.22 -25.29 -7.18
CA MET A 563 18.55 -24.11 -6.61
C MET A 563 19.31 -23.47 -5.45
N LYS A 564 20.46 -24.03 -5.04
CA LYS A 564 21.18 -23.57 -3.85
C LYS A 564 22.01 -22.30 -4.08
N SER A 565 22.37 -21.99 -5.31
CA SER A 565 23.26 -20.87 -5.64
C SER A 565 22.97 -20.30 -7.04
N GLY A 566 23.54 -19.13 -7.32
CA GLY A 566 23.49 -18.50 -8.63
C GLY A 566 22.07 -18.21 -9.12
N GLU A 567 21.85 -18.42 -10.42
CA GLU A 567 20.56 -18.20 -11.08
C GLU A 567 19.46 -19.13 -10.54
N GLY A 568 19.82 -20.36 -10.15
CA GLY A 568 18.89 -21.30 -9.56
C GLY A 568 18.28 -20.80 -8.26
N LEU A 569 19.06 -20.14 -7.41
CA LEU A 569 18.56 -19.50 -6.19
C LEU A 569 17.65 -18.31 -6.49
N ALA A 570 17.99 -17.51 -7.50
CA ALA A 570 17.15 -16.39 -7.94
C ALA A 570 15.79 -16.89 -8.45
N ILE A 571 15.77 -17.97 -9.25
CA ILE A 571 14.54 -18.62 -9.71
C ILE A 571 13.73 -19.15 -8.54
N ALA A 572 14.36 -19.87 -7.59
CA ALA A 572 13.68 -20.39 -6.40
C ALA A 572 13.05 -19.27 -5.57
N SER A 573 13.79 -18.18 -5.35
CA SER A 573 13.30 -17.00 -4.63
C SER A 573 12.14 -16.32 -5.36
N SER A 574 12.20 -16.23 -6.70
CA SER A 574 11.11 -15.72 -7.53
C SER A 574 9.85 -16.59 -7.42
N LEU A 575 9.99 -17.91 -7.47
CA LEU A 575 8.86 -18.83 -7.34
C LEU A 575 8.20 -18.73 -5.97
N ILE A 576 8.99 -18.71 -4.90
CA ILE A 576 8.48 -18.54 -3.53
C ILE A 576 7.74 -17.21 -3.40
N SER A 577 8.35 -16.11 -3.84
CA SER A 577 7.75 -14.79 -3.79
C SER A 577 6.47 -14.70 -4.63
N GLY A 578 6.50 -15.23 -5.87
CA GLY A 578 5.35 -15.25 -6.78
C GLY A 578 4.18 -16.10 -6.29
N ILE A 579 4.43 -17.17 -5.53
CA ILE A 579 3.36 -17.96 -4.89
C ILE A 579 2.78 -17.19 -3.71
N ILE A 580 3.63 -16.68 -2.81
CA ILE A 580 3.21 -16.03 -1.57
C ILE A 580 2.46 -14.72 -1.82
N THR A 581 2.85 -13.95 -2.85
CA THR A 581 2.19 -12.67 -3.18
C THR A 581 0.72 -12.84 -3.57
N ASN A 582 0.27 -14.03 -3.93
CA ASN A 582 -1.15 -14.29 -4.18
C ASN A 582 -1.99 -14.40 -2.89
N PHE A 583 -1.36 -14.68 -1.75
CA PHE A 583 -2.03 -14.82 -0.45
C PHE A 583 -1.91 -13.58 0.44
N MET A 584 -0.99 -12.67 0.12
CA MET A 584 -0.82 -11.39 0.80
C MET A 584 -0.39 -10.31 -0.19
N SER A 585 -0.47 -9.03 0.20
CA SER A 585 -0.05 -7.94 -0.69
C SER A 585 1.43 -8.05 -1.09
N ASP A 586 1.75 -7.49 -2.25
CA ASP A 586 3.11 -7.44 -2.80
C ASP A 586 4.14 -6.84 -1.82
N GLY A 587 3.76 -5.74 -1.15
CA GLY A 587 4.60 -5.11 -0.13
C GLY A 587 4.81 -6.00 1.10
N ALA A 588 3.75 -6.66 1.59
CA ALA A 588 3.84 -7.61 2.70
C ALA A 588 4.71 -8.83 2.33
N THR A 589 4.60 -9.30 1.09
CA THR A 589 5.43 -10.42 0.57
C THR A 589 6.91 -10.09 0.63
N VAL A 590 7.33 -8.95 0.08
CA VAL A 590 8.74 -8.54 0.12
C VAL A 590 9.20 -8.29 1.56
N SER A 591 8.34 -7.72 2.39
CA SER A 591 8.61 -7.48 3.82
C SER A 591 8.86 -8.76 4.61
N ALA A 592 8.14 -9.84 4.28
CA ALA A 592 8.29 -11.15 4.92
C ALA A 592 9.43 -11.99 4.34
N ILE A 593 9.58 -12.00 3.01
CA ILE A 593 10.49 -12.91 2.30
C ILE A 593 11.87 -12.29 2.07
N GLY A 594 11.95 -10.99 1.83
CA GLY A 594 13.21 -10.28 1.58
C GLY A 594 14.28 -10.49 2.65
N PRO A 595 13.93 -10.36 3.96
CA PRO A 595 14.86 -10.65 5.06
C PRO A 595 15.38 -12.10 5.12
N ILE A 596 14.81 -13.00 4.32
CA ILE A 596 15.20 -14.40 4.19
C ILE A 596 16.04 -14.61 2.92
N THR A 597 15.54 -14.14 1.78
CA THR A 597 16.16 -14.41 0.48
C THR A 597 17.50 -13.70 0.29
N VAL A 598 17.66 -12.50 0.84
CA VAL A 598 18.95 -11.77 0.78
C VAL A 598 20.05 -12.51 1.56
N PRO A 599 19.85 -12.94 2.83
CA PRO A 599 20.82 -13.80 3.51
C PRO A 599 21.09 -15.14 2.82
N MET A 600 20.08 -15.76 2.20
CA MET A 600 20.30 -16.99 1.41
C MET A 600 21.30 -16.76 0.28
N ALA A 601 21.23 -15.63 -0.41
CA ALA A 601 22.21 -15.27 -1.43
C ALA A 601 23.62 -15.16 -0.86
N ILE A 602 23.76 -14.49 0.30
CA ILE A 602 25.06 -14.30 0.96
C ILE A 602 25.69 -15.63 1.35
N ILE A 603 24.92 -16.51 1.99
CA ILE A 603 25.42 -17.82 2.45
C ILE A 603 25.84 -18.70 1.29
N SER A 604 25.11 -18.64 0.18
CA SER A 604 25.37 -19.45 -1.02
C SER A 604 26.45 -18.87 -1.95
N GLY A 605 27.06 -17.75 -1.57
CA GLY A 605 28.02 -17.05 -2.44
C GLY A 605 27.40 -16.43 -3.70
N THR A 606 26.07 -16.28 -3.71
CA THR A 606 25.35 -15.62 -4.81
C THR A 606 25.26 -14.12 -4.53
N HIS A 607 25.31 -13.30 -5.59
CA HIS A 607 25.21 -11.86 -5.42
C HIS A 607 23.85 -11.47 -4.83
N PRO A 608 23.79 -10.79 -3.66
CA PRO A 608 22.52 -10.50 -2.95
C PRO A 608 21.54 -9.67 -3.77
N TRP A 609 22.05 -8.78 -4.64
CA TRP A 609 21.23 -7.99 -5.53
C TRP A 609 20.40 -8.85 -6.48
N MET A 610 21.01 -9.84 -7.14
CA MET A 610 20.30 -10.69 -8.10
C MET A 610 19.08 -11.36 -7.46
N VAL A 611 19.25 -11.92 -6.27
CA VAL A 611 18.17 -12.59 -5.53
C VAL A 611 17.16 -11.59 -4.97
N GLY A 612 17.62 -10.42 -4.50
CA GLY A 612 16.76 -9.33 -4.04
C GLY A 612 15.85 -8.80 -5.13
N LEU A 613 16.40 -8.48 -6.32
CA LEU A 613 15.61 -8.06 -7.48
C LEU A 613 14.63 -9.14 -7.91
N ALA A 614 15.07 -10.38 -8.00
CA ALA A 614 14.23 -11.52 -8.37
C ALA A 614 13.03 -11.68 -7.41
N THR A 615 13.26 -11.52 -6.10
CA THR A 615 12.22 -11.55 -5.07
C THR A 615 11.23 -10.38 -5.22
N ALA A 616 11.73 -9.15 -5.38
CA ALA A 616 10.90 -7.95 -5.50
C ALA A 616 10.10 -7.93 -6.80
N PHE A 617 10.71 -8.32 -7.94
CA PHE A 617 10.01 -8.37 -9.22
C PHE A 617 8.90 -9.41 -9.23
N ALA A 618 9.18 -10.61 -8.71
CA ALA A 618 8.19 -11.69 -8.65
C ALA A 618 6.97 -11.35 -7.77
N SER A 619 7.14 -10.53 -6.74
CA SER A 619 6.02 -10.08 -5.90
C SER A 619 4.99 -9.23 -6.66
N SER A 620 5.35 -8.66 -7.81
CA SER A 620 4.42 -7.89 -8.67
C SER A 620 3.40 -8.76 -9.41
N PHE A 621 3.58 -10.08 -9.45
CA PHE A 621 2.75 -11.00 -10.23
C PHE A 621 1.66 -11.69 -9.39
N ALA A 622 0.98 -10.94 -8.56
CA ALA A 622 -0.17 -11.41 -7.75
C ALA A 622 -1.45 -11.47 -8.60
N HIS A 623 -1.50 -12.36 -9.59
CA HIS A 623 -2.57 -12.42 -10.59
C HIS A 623 -3.64 -13.49 -10.33
N ALA A 624 -3.41 -14.40 -9.37
CA ALA A 624 -4.33 -15.53 -9.14
C ALA A 624 -5.50 -15.18 -8.20
N LEU A 625 -5.29 -14.31 -7.21
CA LEU A 625 -6.30 -13.98 -6.22
C LEU A 625 -6.56 -12.47 -6.15
N ILE A 626 -7.81 -12.10 -5.84
CA ILE A 626 -8.25 -10.70 -5.72
C ILE A 626 -7.46 -9.94 -4.64
N ILE A 627 -7.09 -10.63 -3.56
CA ILE A 627 -6.41 -10.04 -2.41
C ILE A 627 -4.93 -9.66 -2.66
N GLY A 628 -4.33 -10.15 -3.74
CA GLY A 628 -2.91 -9.95 -4.02
C GLY A 628 -2.53 -8.49 -4.31
N THR A 629 -3.36 -7.76 -5.03
CA THR A 629 -3.18 -6.32 -5.29
C THR A 629 -4.51 -5.59 -5.34
N PRO A 630 -4.57 -4.28 -4.99
CA PRO A 630 -5.77 -3.47 -5.17
C PRO A 630 -6.27 -3.42 -6.62
N ASN A 631 -5.38 -3.53 -7.60
CA ASN A 631 -5.73 -3.55 -9.02
C ASN A 631 -6.67 -4.71 -9.37
N ASN A 632 -6.44 -5.88 -8.77
CA ASN A 632 -7.29 -7.05 -8.98
C ASN A 632 -8.71 -6.86 -8.40
N ALA A 633 -8.84 -6.07 -7.33
CA ALA A 633 -10.13 -5.75 -6.73
C ALA A 633 -10.91 -4.69 -7.52
N ILE A 634 -10.21 -3.83 -8.29
CA ILE A 634 -10.81 -2.84 -9.19
C ILE A 634 -11.35 -3.53 -10.46
N ALA A 635 -10.69 -4.58 -10.94
CA ALA A 635 -11.07 -5.36 -12.12
C ALA A 635 -12.28 -6.25 -11.86
#